data_47f8e8881d8ed48199448aebbbc360da
#
_entry.id   47f8e8881d8ed48199448aebbbc360da
#
_cell.length_a   1.000
_cell.length_b   1.000
_cell.length_c   1.000
_cell.angle_alpha   90.00
_cell.angle_beta   90.00
_cell.angle_gamma   90.00
#
_symmetry.space_group_name_H-M   'P 1'
#
loop_
_entity.id
_entity.type
_entity.pdbx_description
1 polymer ?
#
loop_
_entity_poly.entity_id
_entity_poly.type
_entity_poly.pdbx_seq_one_letter_code
_entity_poly.pdbx_strand_id
1 'polypeptide(L)'
;MEVTKVINATRDFKIGEMETHALRGVNLSIEDGEFTALVGPSGSGKTTLLQLIGLLDQPTSGQVYINGNDATRLNRNQRADLRKGTIGFIFQFFALIPTLTAYENVEMPLLLNGTKPAERKKRVNEVLEAVGLSDRAHHRPDQLSGGQQQRVAVARALAINPRVILADEPTANLDTENGKQVMDIMQRLNKETGVTFVFATHDPRVIDYANRVVTLQDGLITNDSKSNGKH
;
A
#
# COMPACT_ATOMS: atom_id res chain seq x y z
N MET A 1 3.86 -5.82 -17.15
CA MET A 1 4.34 -4.43 -17.40
C MET A 1 4.80 -3.86 -16.06
N GLU A 2 5.92 -3.08 -16.01
CA GLU A 2 6.39 -2.50 -14.73
C GLU A 2 5.40 -1.44 -14.22
N VAL A 3 4.88 -1.62 -13.01
CA VAL A 3 4.03 -0.63 -12.32
C VAL A 3 4.90 0.41 -11.63
N THR A 4 5.99 -0.04 -11.00
CA THR A 4 6.96 0.86 -10.38
C THR A 4 8.37 0.38 -10.64
N LYS A 5 9.29 1.34 -10.77
CA LYS A 5 10.72 1.08 -10.91
C LYS A 5 11.51 2.10 -10.11
N VAL A 6 12.42 1.60 -9.31
CA VAL A 6 13.37 2.39 -8.50
C VAL A 6 14.76 2.05 -8.99
N ILE A 7 15.56 3.06 -9.32
CA ILE A 7 16.91 2.90 -9.87
C ILE A 7 17.90 3.63 -9.00
N ASN A 8 18.81 2.90 -8.36
CA ASN A 8 19.90 3.40 -7.52
C ASN A 8 19.44 4.49 -6.54
N ALA A 9 18.24 4.31 -5.93
CA ALA A 9 17.66 5.33 -5.09
C ALA A 9 18.28 5.35 -3.70
N THR A 10 18.70 6.54 -3.27
CA THR A 10 19.11 6.81 -1.89
C THR A 10 18.08 7.67 -1.19
N ARG A 11 18.00 7.56 0.13
CA ARG A 11 17.21 8.47 0.95
C ARG A 11 17.92 8.75 2.27
N ASP A 12 18.29 10.01 2.43
CA ASP A 12 19.00 10.51 3.60
C ASP A 12 18.09 11.48 4.36
N PHE A 13 18.08 11.35 5.69
CA PHE A 13 17.38 12.26 6.60
C PHE A 13 18.40 12.99 7.46
N LYS A 14 18.26 14.30 7.58
CA LYS A 14 19.05 15.13 8.48
C LYS A 14 18.18 15.60 9.65
N ILE A 15 18.61 15.28 10.87
CA ILE A 15 18.01 15.75 12.12
C ILE A 15 19.12 16.44 12.93
N GLY A 16 19.19 17.75 12.85
CA GLY A 16 20.32 18.51 13.40
C GLY A 16 21.63 18.15 12.70
N GLU A 17 22.63 17.69 13.47
CA GLU A 17 23.92 17.23 12.94
C GLU A 17 23.95 15.73 12.57
N MET A 18 22.89 14.99 12.94
CA MET A 18 22.83 13.56 12.66
C MET A 18 22.27 13.32 11.24
N GLU A 19 22.97 12.52 10.45
CA GLU A 19 22.54 12.05 9.16
C GLU A 19 22.22 10.55 9.21
N THR A 20 21.05 10.18 8.72
CA THR A 20 20.60 8.78 8.66
C THR A 20 20.34 8.40 7.22
N HIS A 21 21.10 7.42 6.72
CA HIS A 21 20.95 6.86 5.38
C HIS A 21 19.91 5.75 5.39
N ALA A 22 18.66 6.08 5.15
CA ALA A 22 17.56 5.12 5.20
C ALA A 22 17.52 4.19 3.97
N LEU A 23 17.97 4.68 2.81
CA LEU A 23 18.19 3.86 1.60
C LEU A 23 19.54 4.21 0.99
N ARG A 24 20.27 3.19 0.51
CA ARG A 24 21.67 3.29 0.10
C ARG A 24 21.92 2.80 -1.33
N GLY A 25 21.06 3.19 -2.29
CA GLY A 25 21.20 2.80 -3.69
C GLY A 25 20.34 1.59 -4.06
N VAL A 26 19.06 1.63 -3.67
CA VAL A 26 18.10 0.55 -3.91
C VAL A 26 17.71 0.49 -5.39
N ASN A 27 17.71 -0.73 -5.95
CA ASN A 27 17.15 -1.05 -7.25
C ASN A 27 16.01 -2.04 -7.07
N LEU A 28 14.81 -1.69 -7.56
CA LEU A 28 13.61 -2.52 -7.46
C LEU A 28 12.68 -2.22 -8.63
N SER A 29 12.14 -3.25 -9.27
CA SER A 29 10.99 -3.12 -10.17
C SER A 29 9.86 -4.03 -9.69
N ILE A 30 8.62 -3.56 -9.77
CA ILE A 30 7.40 -4.31 -9.44
C ILE A 30 6.56 -4.38 -10.71
N GLU A 31 6.13 -5.58 -11.05
CA GLU A 31 5.28 -5.82 -12.22
C GLU A 31 3.78 -5.84 -11.87
N ASP A 32 2.94 -5.60 -12.89
CA ASP A 32 1.48 -5.71 -12.73
C ASP A 32 1.09 -7.09 -12.17
N GLY A 33 0.19 -7.09 -11.20
CA GLY A 33 -0.37 -8.29 -10.60
C GLY A 33 0.53 -8.99 -9.57
N GLU A 34 1.73 -8.47 -9.29
CA GLU A 34 2.57 -9.03 -8.23
C GLU A 34 1.92 -8.86 -6.85
N PHE A 35 2.18 -9.84 -5.97
CA PHE A 35 1.87 -9.81 -4.55
C PHE A 35 3.19 -9.92 -3.76
N THR A 36 3.83 -8.77 -3.52
CA THR A 36 5.24 -8.68 -3.10
C THR A 36 5.34 -8.26 -1.63
N ALA A 37 6.12 -9.02 -0.85
CA ALA A 37 6.50 -8.66 0.51
C ALA A 37 7.87 -7.97 0.54
N LEU A 38 7.94 -6.79 1.16
CA LEU A 38 9.18 -6.16 1.59
C LEU A 38 9.44 -6.58 3.04
N VAL A 39 10.51 -7.33 3.28
CA VAL A 39 10.81 -7.88 4.59
C VAL A 39 12.14 -7.35 5.13
N GLY A 40 12.31 -7.40 6.44
CA GLY A 40 13.55 -6.99 7.10
C GLY A 40 13.30 -6.46 8.51
N PRO A 41 14.34 -6.26 9.32
CA PRO A 41 14.22 -5.74 10.68
C PRO A 41 13.64 -4.32 10.72
N SER A 42 13.25 -3.85 11.90
CA SER A 42 12.87 -2.45 12.10
C SER A 42 14.04 -1.54 11.72
N GLY A 43 13.75 -0.44 11.04
CA GLY A 43 14.79 0.50 10.56
C GLY A 43 15.53 0.08 9.27
N SER A 44 15.20 -1.05 8.66
CA SER A 44 15.88 -1.51 7.42
C SER A 44 15.56 -0.70 6.16
N GLY A 45 14.59 0.25 6.21
CA GLY A 45 14.22 1.11 5.09
C GLY A 45 12.92 0.73 4.37
N LYS A 46 12.17 -0.30 4.81
CA LYS A 46 10.91 -0.76 4.17
C LYS A 46 9.88 0.34 4.00
N THR A 47 9.51 1.01 5.08
CA THR A 47 8.54 2.12 5.05
C THR A 47 9.04 3.27 4.17
N THR A 48 10.34 3.60 4.22
CA THR A 48 10.94 4.62 3.36
C THR A 48 10.84 4.23 1.89
N LEU A 49 11.11 2.98 1.54
CA LEU A 49 10.96 2.48 0.18
C LEU A 49 9.50 2.52 -0.28
N LEU A 50 8.54 2.10 0.56
CA LEU A 50 7.11 2.24 0.27
C LEU A 50 6.70 3.69 0.06
N GLN A 51 7.24 4.62 0.84
CA GLN A 51 6.95 6.06 0.68
C GLN A 51 7.50 6.62 -0.64
N LEU A 52 8.68 6.18 -1.09
CA LEU A 52 9.22 6.55 -2.40
C LEU A 52 8.36 6.00 -3.54
N ILE A 53 8.06 4.70 -3.52
CA ILE A 53 7.17 4.05 -4.50
C ILE A 53 5.78 4.70 -4.49
N GLY A 54 5.30 5.06 -3.30
CA GLY A 54 4.00 5.70 -3.09
C GLY A 54 3.98 7.20 -3.43
N LEU A 55 5.11 7.77 -3.87
CA LEU A 55 5.24 9.20 -4.15
C LEU A 55 4.86 10.10 -2.95
N LEU A 56 4.95 9.58 -1.73
CA LEU A 56 4.77 10.34 -0.50
C LEU A 56 6.04 11.10 -0.14
N ASP A 57 7.18 10.56 -0.55
CA ASP A 57 8.50 11.16 -0.37
C ASP A 57 9.28 11.19 -1.71
N GLN A 58 10.49 11.77 -1.69
CA GLN A 58 11.39 11.87 -2.84
C GLN A 58 12.75 11.25 -2.50
N PRO A 59 13.42 10.61 -3.48
CA PRO A 59 14.77 10.14 -3.26
C PRO A 59 15.74 11.33 -3.10
N THR A 60 16.78 11.14 -2.31
CA THR A 60 17.93 12.08 -2.24
C THR A 60 18.74 12.03 -3.55
N SER A 61 18.92 10.82 -4.08
CA SER A 61 19.51 10.56 -5.41
C SER A 61 18.90 9.32 -6.04
N GLY A 62 19.20 9.06 -7.31
CA GLY A 62 18.61 7.98 -8.09
C GLY A 62 17.28 8.37 -8.72
N GLN A 63 16.49 7.39 -9.17
CA GLN A 63 15.28 7.62 -9.97
C GLN A 63 14.11 6.75 -9.48
N VAL A 64 12.89 7.29 -9.62
CA VAL A 64 11.63 6.59 -9.33
C VAL A 64 10.68 6.77 -10.51
N TYR A 65 10.17 5.66 -11.02
CA TYR A 65 9.18 5.63 -12.11
C TYR A 65 7.90 4.95 -11.64
N ILE A 66 6.75 5.51 -12.04
CA ILE A 66 5.42 4.93 -11.83
C ILE A 66 4.71 4.87 -13.17
N ASN A 67 4.28 3.66 -13.57
CA ASN A 67 3.65 3.41 -14.88
C ASN A 67 4.45 4.02 -16.04
N GLY A 68 5.77 3.89 -16.00
CA GLY A 68 6.68 4.45 -17.02
C GLY A 68 6.91 5.97 -16.93
N ASN A 69 6.20 6.69 -16.06
CA ASN A 69 6.40 8.13 -15.86
C ASN A 69 7.53 8.37 -14.84
N ASP A 70 8.48 9.23 -15.20
CA ASP A 70 9.53 9.67 -14.28
C ASP A 70 8.94 10.58 -13.19
N ALA A 71 8.95 10.07 -11.96
CA ALA A 71 8.44 10.76 -10.78
C ALA A 71 9.54 11.37 -9.90
N THR A 72 10.81 11.25 -10.32
CA THR A 72 11.99 11.57 -9.51
C THR A 72 12.00 13.00 -8.99
N ARG A 73 11.66 13.95 -9.87
CA ARG A 73 11.74 15.40 -9.58
C ARG A 73 10.40 16.12 -9.56
N LEU A 74 9.30 15.36 -9.51
CA LEU A 74 7.97 15.95 -9.43
C LEU A 74 7.79 16.74 -8.14
N ASN A 75 7.19 17.93 -8.22
CA ASN A 75 6.80 18.68 -7.04
C ASN A 75 5.62 18.01 -6.30
N ARG A 76 5.27 18.54 -5.13
CA ARG A 76 4.23 17.95 -4.26
C ARG A 76 2.88 17.76 -4.97
N ASN A 77 2.46 18.75 -5.76
CA ASN A 77 1.18 18.69 -6.46
C ASN A 77 1.21 17.68 -7.61
N GLN A 78 2.26 17.66 -8.40
CA GLN A 78 2.46 16.70 -9.48
C GLN A 78 2.50 15.26 -8.95
N ARG A 79 3.18 15.01 -7.81
CA ARG A 79 3.14 13.69 -7.15
C ARG A 79 1.74 13.33 -6.69
N ALA A 80 1.00 14.29 -6.12
CA ALA A 80 -0.39 14.06 -5.71
C ALA A 80 -1.28 13.72 -6.91
N ASP A 81 -1.10 14.40 -8.04
CA ASP A 81 -1.86 14.12 -9.25
C ASP A 81 -1.52 12.75 -9.85
N LEU A 82 -0.24 12.36 -9.85
CA LEU A 82 0.19 11.04 -10.35
C LEU A 82 -0.31 9.89 -9.43
N ARG A 83 -0.48 10.14 -8.13
CA ARG A 83 -1.08 9.16 -7.20
C ARG A 83 -2.56 8.92 -7.46
N LYS A 84 -3.29 9.95 -7.91
CA LYS A 84 -4.75 9.86 -8.15
C LYS A 84 -5.04 8.73 -9.14
N GLY A 85 -5.91 7.80 -8.74
CA GLY A 85 -6.31 6.67 -9.57
C GLY A 85 -5.21 5.64 -9.85
N THR A 86 -4.00 5.82 -9.31
CA THR A 86 -2.86 4.92 -9.58
C THR A 86 -2.44 4.14 -8.34
N ILE A 87 -2.37 4.79 -7.18
CA ILE A 87 -1.80 4.22 -5.97
C ILE A 87 -2.82 4.25 -4.82
N GLY A 88 -3.12 3.08 -4.26
CA GLY A 88 -3.88 2.92 -3.02
C GLY A 88 -2.94 2.73 -1.83
N PHE A 89 -3.38 3.13 -0.62
CA PHE A 89 -2.59 2.98 0.61
C PHE A 89 -3.38 2.29 1.70
N ILE A 90 -2.72 1.36 2.38
CA ILE A 90 -3.18 0.71 3.61
C ILE A 90 -2.11 0.96 4.68
N PHE A 91 -2.51 1.51 5.81
CA PHE A 91 -1.60 1.88 6.89
C PHE A 91 -1.80 0.98 8.12
N GLN A 92 -0.76 0.88 8.93
CA GLN A 92 -0.75 0.10 10.16
C GLN A 92 -1.87 0.49 11.14
N PHE A 93 -2.15 1.78 11.30
CA PHE A 93 -3.20 2.32 12.19
C PHE A 93 -4.51 2.64 11.45
N PHE A 94 -4.83 1.90 10.39
CA PHE A 94 -6.03 2.02 9.55
C PHE A 94 -6.19 3.39 8.87
N ALA A 95 -5.81 4.48 9.53
CA ALA A 95 -5.91 5.87 9.08
C ALA A 95 -7.31 6.22 8.55
N LEU A 96 -8.35 5.74 9.24
CA LEU A 96 -9.73 6.13 8.98
C LEU A 96 -10.02 7.49 9.62
N ILE A 97 -10.90 8.27 8.98
CA ILE A 97 -11.39 9.53 9.52
C ILE A 97 -12.47 9.19 10.56
N PRO A 98 -12.26 9.49 11.86
CA PRO A 98 -13.12 8.99 12.94
C PRO A 98 -14.57 9.49 12.89
N THR A 99 -14.79 10.67 12.32
CA THR A 99 -16.11 11.30 12.20
C THR A 99 -16.92 10.80 11.02
N LEU A 100 -16.31 10.07 10.10
CA LEU A 100 -16.93 9.51 8.91
C LEU A 100 -17.31 8.05 9.12
N THR A 101 -18.41 7.63 8.51
CA THR A 101 -18.82 6.22 8.41
C THR A 101 -17.84 5.42 7.55
N ALA A 102 -17.96 4.09 7.55
CA ALA A 102 -17.22 3.20 6.65
C ALA A 102 -17.46 3.59 5.18
N TYR A 103 -18.71 3.83 4.80
CA TYR A 103 -19.10 4.29 3.47
C TYR A 103 -18.37 5.58 3.09
N GLU A 104 -18.44 6.60 3.93
CA GLU A 104 -17.83 7.92 3.67
C GLU A 104 -16.30 7.86 3.64
N ASN A 105 -15.66 7.03 4.48
CA ASN A 105 -14.22 6.79 4.41
C ASN A 105 -13.81 6.19 3.06
N VAL A 106 -14.60 5.26 2.51
CA VAL A 106 -14.35 4.63 1.21
C VAL A 106 -14.69 5.58 0.06
N GLU A 107 -15.72 6.43 0.22
CA GLU A 107 -16.13 7.41 -0.80
C GLU A 107 -15.12 8.56 -0.96
N MET A 108 -14.41 8.93 0.11
CA MET A 108 -13.54 10.11 0.14
C MET A 108 -12.54 10.20 -1.03
N PRO A 109 -11.74 9.17 -1.37
CA PRO A 109 -10.83 9.25 -2.51
C PRO A 109 -11.54 9.42 -3.85
N LEU A 110 -12.74 8.88 -4.02
CA LEU A 110 -13.54 9.05 -5.23
C LEU A 110 -14.07 10.50 -5.37
N LEU A 111 -14.44 11.13 -4.24
CA LEU A 111 -14.80 12.56 -4.20
C LEU A 111 -13.62 13.43 -4.66
N LEU A 112 -12.43 13.16 -4.13
CA LEU A 112 -11.20 13.89 -4.48
C LEU A 112 -10.80 13.71 -5.95
N ASN A 113 -11.19 12.59 -6.56
CA ASN A 113 -10.96 12.30 -7.98
C ASN A 113 -12.07 12.89 -8.88
N GLY A 114 -13.09 13.57 -8.32
CA GLY A 114 -14.18 14.15 -9.09
C GLY A 114 -15.18 13.15 -9.71
N THR A 115 -15.22 11.91 -9.17
CA THR A 115 -16.13 10.86 -9.63
C THR A 115 -17.58 11.28 -9.43
N LYS A 116 -18.44 11.03 -10.42
CA LYS A 116 -19.87 11.41 -10.37
C LYS A 116 -20.63 10.68 -9.24
N PRO A 117 -21.65 11.30 -8.63
CA PRO A 117 -22.36 10.73 -7.48
C PRO A 117 -22.89 9.31 -7.69
N ALA A 118 -23.51 9.03 -8.83
CA ALA A 118 -24.04 7.70 -9.13
C ALA A 118 -22.96 6.63 -9.24
N GLU A 119 -21.84 6.95 -9.89
CA GLU A 119 -20.67 6.08 -10.03
C GLU A 119 -20.00 5.83 -8.67
N ARG A 120 -19.85 6.89 -7.83
CA ARG A 120 -19.33 6.76 -6.47
C ARG A 120 -20.15 5.80 -5.64
N LYS A 121 -21.48 6.02 -5.60
CA LYS A 121 -22.39 5.15 -4.84
C LYS A 121 -22.26 3.68 -5.26
N LYS A 122 -22.24 3.42 -6.56
CA LYS A 122 -22.05 2.08 -7.12
C LYS A 122 -20.73 1.49 -6.66
N ARG A 123 -19.63 2.24 -6.87
CA ARG A 123 -18.27 1.75 -6.57
C ARG A 123 -18.03 1.51 -5.08
N VAL A 124 -18.51 2.40 -4.20
CA VAL A 124 -18.41 2.23 -2.74
C VAL A 124 -19.10 0.94 -2.29
N ASN A 125 -20.32 0.68 -2.78
CA ASN A 125 -21.05 -0.53 -2.44
C ASN A 125 -20.31 -1.79 -2.92
N GLU A 126 -19.80 -1.79 -4.16
CA GLU A 126 -19.02 -2.91 -4.70
C GLU A 126 -17.80 -3.25 -3.84
N VAL A 127 -17.01 -2.24 -3.44
CA VAL A 127 -15.80 -2.52 -2.66
C VAL A 127 -16.10 -2.86 -1.20
N LEU A 128 -17.17 -2.32 -0.60
CA LEU A 128 -17.62 -2.74 0.74
C LEU A 128 -18.13 -4.18 0.73
N GLU A 129 -18.85 -4.58 -0.31
CA GLU A 129 -19.27 -5.97 -0.51
C GLU A 129 -18.05 -6.89 -0.67
N ALA A 130 -17.07 -6.49 -1.50
CA ALA A 130 -15.86 -7.26 -1.74
C ALA A 130 -15.04 -7.52 -0.46
N VAL A 131 -15.11 -6.64 0.55
CA VAL A 131 -14.46 -6.85 1.85
C VAL A 131 -15.41 -7.38 2.94
N GLY A 132 -16.67 -7.70 2.59
CA GLY A 132 -17.67 -8.28 3.51
C GLY A 132 -18.16 -7.29 4.58
N LEU A 133 -18.40 -6.02 4.21
CA LEU A 133 -18.83 -4.96 5.12
C LEU A 133 -20.07 -4.20 4.65
N SER A 134 -20.89 -4.76 3.76
CA SER A 134 -22.11 -4.11 3.28
C SER A 134 -23.08 -3.73 4.41
N ASP A 135 -23.21 -4.61 5.42
CA ASP A 135 -24.05 -4.42 6.60
C ASP A 135 -23.48 -3.42 7.62
N ARG A 136 -22.23 -3.02 7.45
CA ARG A 136 -21.48 -2.08 8.30
C ARG A 136 -21.19 -0.73 7.64
N ALA A 137 -21.72 -0.49 6.45
CA ALA A 137 -21.48 0.72 5.67
C ALA A 137 -21.71 2.03 6.45
N HIS A 138 -22.71 2.06 7.33
CA HIS A 138 -23.09 3.24 8.12
C HIS A 138 -22.47 3.30 9.52
N HIS A 139 -21.60 2.35 9.88
CA HIS A 139 -20.89 2.37 11.17
C HIS A 139 -19.67 3.30 11.08
N ARG A 140 -19.40 4.00 12.18
CA ARG A 140 -18.17 4.79 12.36
C ARG A 140 -17.03 3.89 12.86
N PRO A 141 -15.76 4.33 12.76
CA PRO A 141 -14.62 3.53 13.20
C PRO A 141 -14.70 3.04 14.65
N ASP A 142 -15.23 3.82 15.56
CA ASP A 142 -15.43 3.46 16.98
C ASP A 142 -16.48 2.33 17.20
N GLN A 143 -17.29 2.06 16.19
CA GLN A 143 -18.31 1.00 16.19
C GLN A 143 -17.83 -0.28 15.45
N LEU A 144 -16.59 -0.30 14.98
CA LEU A 144 -16.00 -1.38 14.20
C LEU A 144 -14.85 -2.03 14.95
N SER A 145 -14.72 -3.35 14.86
CA SER A 145 -13.53 -4.04 15.35
C SER A 145 -12.29 -3.64 14.55
N GLY A 146 -11.07 -3.87 15.09
CA GLY A 146 -9.83 -3.57 14.39
C GLY A 146 -9.74 -4.23 13.01
N GLY A 147 -10.16 -5.50 12.90
CA GLY A 147 -10.22 -6.21 11.61
C GLY A 147 -11.24 -5.61 10.64
N GLN A 148 -12.38 -5.12 11.13
CA GLN A 148 -13.36 -4.40 10.31
C GLN A 148 -12.81 -3.05 9.85
N GLN A 149 -12.15 -2.30 10.73
CA GLN A 149 -11.50 -1.03 10.36
C GLN A 149 -10.44 -1.23 9.29
N GLN A 150 -9.62 -2.27 9.39
CA GLN A 150 -8.63 -2.59 8.36
C GLN A 150 -9.28 -2.99 7.04
N ARG A 151 -10.36 -3.75 7.06
CA ARG A 151 -11.13 -4.06 5.85
C ARG A 151 -11.74 -2.80 5.19
N VAL A 152 -12.17 -1.82 5.97
CA VAL A 152 -12.56 -0.50 5.44
C VAL A 152 -11.37 0.21 4.80
N ALA A 153 -10.17 0.15 5.40
CA ALA A 153 -8.96 0.72 4.80
C ALA A 153 -8.58 0.03 3.48
N VAL A 154 -8.74 -1.30 3.38
CA VAL A 154 -8.58 -2.05 2.12
C VAL A 154 -9.59 -1.60 1.07
N ALA A 155 -10.88 -1.50 1.42
CA ALA A 155 -11.93 -1.03 0.52
C ALA A 155 -11.66 0.40 0.02
N ARG A 156 -11.23 1.29 0.92
CA ARG A 156 -10.84 2.68 0.56
C ARG A 156 -9.68 2.70 -0.43
N ALA A 157 -8.67 1.86 -0.24
CA ALA A 157 -7.55 1.77 -1.16
C ALA A 157 -7.96 1.26 -2.54
N LEU A 158 -8.91 0.32 -2.61
CA LEU A 158 -9.45 -0.26 -3.85
C LEU A 158 -10.43 0.65 -4.58
N ALA A 159 -11.08 1.59 -3.89
CA ALA A 159 -12.17 2.40 -4.45
C ALA A 159 -11.79 3.10 -5.76
N ILE A 160 -10.56 3.60 -5.85
CA ILE A 160 -10.04 4.35 -7.00
C ILE A 160 -9.56 3.48 -8.17
N ASN A 161 -9.77 2.15 -8.14
CA ASN A 161 -9.21 1.19 -9.11
C ASN A 161 -7.69 1.36 -9.32
N PRO A 162 -6.90 1.27 -8.24
CA PRO A 162 -5.47 1.54 -8.32
C PRO A 162 -4.75 0.44 -9.11
N ARG A 163 -3.60 0.78 -9.72
CA ARG A 163 -2.69 -0.22 -10.29
C ARG A 163 -1.86 -0.93 -9.23
N VAL A 164 -1.55 -0.22 -8.15
CA VAL A 164 -0.79 -0.77 -7.03
C VAL A 164 -1.37 -0.31 -5.70
N ILE A 165 -1.42 -1.21 -4.74
CA ILE A 165 -1.75 -0.93 -3.34
C ILE A 165 -0.50 -1.16 -2.51
N LEU A 166 -0.12 -0.13 -1.77
CA LEU A 166 1.01 -0.14 -0.85
C LEU A 166 0.49 -0.28 0.57
N ALA A 167 0.95 -1.31 1.28
CA ALA A 167 0.52 -1.59 2.63
C ALA A 167 1.72 -1.59 3.60
N ASP A 168 1.69 -0.73 4.60
CA ASP A 168 2.71 -0.69 5.64
C ASP A 168 2.19 -1.41 6.88
N GLU A 169 2.76 -2.58 7.19
CA GLU A 169 2.40 -3.47 8.31
C GLU A 169 0.87 -3.71 8.43
N PRO A 170 0.20 -4.24 7.38
CA PRO A 170 -1.27 -4.24 7.28
C PRO A 170 -1.99 -5.07 8.36
N THR A 171 -1.27 -5.91 9.10
CA THR A 171 -1.83 -6.80 10.13
C THR A 171 -1.27 -6.55 11.53
N ALA A 172 -0.36 -5.59 11.71
CA ALA A 172 0.37 -5.44 12.97
C ALA A 172 -0.52 -5.12 14.20
N ASN A 173 -1.67 -4.49 13.99
CA ASN A 173 -2.63 -4.15 15.05
C ASN A 173 -3.83 -5.11 15.12
N LEU A 174 -3.70 -6.30 14.55
CA LEU A 174 -4.76 -7.30 14.50
C LEU A 174 -4.33 -8.57 15.24
N ASP A 175 -5.30 -9.24 15.84
CA ASP A 175 -5.10 -10.62 16.27
C ASP A 175 -4.88 -11.56 15.07
N THR A 176 -4.45 -12.76 15.32
CA THR A 176 -4.07 -13.73 14.29
C THR A 176 -5.21 -14.04 13.32
N GLU A 177 -6.45 -14.16 13.82
CA GLU A 177 -7.60 -14.52 12.98
C GLU A 177 -8.01 -13.36 12.06
N ASN A 178 -8.14 -12.16 12.62
CA ASN A 178 -8.46 -10.96 11.84
C ASN A 178 -7.32 -10.63 10.84
N GLY A 179 -6.06 -10.81 11.24
CA GLY A 179 -4.92 -10.64 10.34
C GLY A 179 -4.97 -11.59 9.15
N LYS A 180 -5.27 -12.88 9.39
CA LYS A 180 -5.47 -13.87 8.34
C LYS A 180 -6.60 -13.48 7.39
N GLN A 181 -7.78 -13.12 7.92
CA GLN A 181 -8.92 -12.69 7.11
C GLN A 181 -8.59 -11.51 6.19
N VAL A 182 -7.84 -10.51 6.69
CA VAL A 182 -7.41 -9.37 5.89
C VAL A 182 -6.47 -9.81 4.76
N MET A 183 -5.51 -10.69 5.04
CA MET A 183 -4.59 -11.20 4.02
C MET A 183 -5.31 -12.07 2.99
N ASP A 184 -6.24 -12.92 3.40
CA ASP A 184 -7.07 -13.74 2.50
C ASP A 184 -7.87 -12.84 1.54
N ILE A 185 -8.45 -11.75 2.04
CA ILE A 185 -9.17 -10.76 1.22
C ILE A 185 -8.21 -10.09 0.23
N MET A 186 -7.05 -9.60 0.68
CA MET A 186 -6.08 -8.95 -0.20
C MET A 186 -5.58 -9.90 -1.29
N GLN A 187 -5.28 -11.16 -0.97
CA GLN A 187 -4.84 -12.16 -1.93
C GLN A 187 -5.94 -12.51 -2.94
N ARG A 188 -7.17 -12.69 -2.47
CA ARG A 188 -8.33 -12.91 -3.34
C ARG A 188 -8.51 -11.74 -4.32
N LEU A 189 -8.48 -10.51 -3.83
CA LEU A 189 -8.61 -9.31 -4.66
C LEU A 189 -7.49 -9.19 -5.68
N ASN A 190 -6.25 -9.52 -5.32
CA ASN A 190 -5.14 -9.60 -6.27
C ASN A 190 -5.43 -10.60 -7.39
N LYS A 191 -5.89 -11.82 -7.06
CA LYS A 191 -6.22 -12.87 -8.05
C LYS A 191 -7.40 -12.49 -8.95
N GLU A 192 -8.45 -11.89 -8.40
CA GLU A 192 -9.69 -11.57 -9.12
C GLU A 192 -9.57 -10.33 -10.00
N THR A 193 -8.84 -9.30 -9.54
CA THR A 193 -8.79 -7.99 -10.20
C THR A 193 -7.46 -7.69 -10.88
N GLY A 194 -6.42 -8.47 -10.59
CA GLY A 194 -5.07 -8.23 -11.10
C GLY A 194 -4.36 -7.03 -10.45
N VAL A 195 -4.94 -6.42 -9.39
CA VAL A 195 -4.30 -5.30 -8.69
C VAL A 195 -3.01 -5.75 -8.02
N THR A 196 -1.95 -4.98 -8.19
CA THR A 196 -0.65 -5.24 -7.58
C THR A 196 -0.67 -4.88 -6.10
N PHE A 197 -0.07 -5.71 -5.25
CA PHE A 197 0.16 -5.39 -3.83
C PHE A 197 1.64 -5.40 -3.51
N VAL A 198 2.10 -4.37 -2.79
CA VAL A 198 3.42 -4.32 -2.18
C VAL A 198 3.22 -4.01 -0.70
N PHE A 199 3.63 -4.92 0.17
CA PHE A 199 3.43 -4.73 1.60
C PHE A 199 4.73 -4.91 2.38
N ALA A 200 5.01 -3.97 3.29
CA ALA A 200 6.08 -4.08 4.25
C ALA A 200 5.60 -4.88 5.46
N THR A 201 6.38 -5.85 5.88
CA THR A 201 6.10 -6.64 7.07
C THR A 201 7.36 -7.28 7.65
N HIS A 202 7.29 -7.65 8.91
CA HIS A 202 8.25 -8.52 9.59
C HIS A 202 7.57 -9.80 10.12
N ASP A 203 6.25 -9.96 9.90
CA ASP A 203 5.48 -11.13 10.34
C ASP A 203 5.62 -12.29 9.34
N PRO A 204 6.22 -13.44 9.72
CA PRO A 204 6.37 -14.60 8.84
C PRO A 204 5.03 -15.09 8.25
N ARG A 205 3.94 -14.99 9.00
CA ARG A 205 2.60 -15.42 8.57
C ARG A 205 2.10 -14.61 7.37
N VAL A 206 2.47 -13.33 7.29
CA VAL A 206 2.12 -12.44 6.19
C VAL A 206 3.02 -12.69 4.99
N ILE A 207 4.30 -13.03 5.24
CA ILE A 207 5.28 -13.35 4.19
C ILE A 207 4.84 -14.58 3.38
N ASP A 208 4.21 -15.57 4.01
CA ASP A 208 3.74 -16.80 3.35
C ASP A 208 2.70 -16.54 2.25
N TYR A 209 2.00 -15.40 2.27
CA TYR A 209 1.07 -15.01 1.21
C TYR A 209 1.77 -14.48 -0.04
N ALA A 210 3.03 -14.05 0.06
CA ALA A 210 3.71 -13.34 -1.01
C ALA A 210 4.18 -14.28 -2.14
N ASN A 211 4.00 -13.84 -3.38
CA ASN A 211 4.59 -14.51 -4.56
C ASN A 211 6.05 -14.10 -4.78
N ARG A 212 6.47 -13.00 -4.16
CA ARG A 212 7.83 -12.47 -4.22
C ARG A 212 8.20 -11.86 -2.88
N VAL A 213 9.41 -12.15 -2.42
CA VAL A 213 9.94 -11.64 -1.16
C VAL A 213 11.22 -10.87 -1.45
N VAL A 214 11.20 -9.58 -1.09
CA VAL A 214 12.35 -8.67 -1.21
C VAL A 214 12.85 -8.34 0.19
N THR A 215 14.08 -8.73 0.52
CA THR A 215 14.67 -8.51 1.84
C THR A 215 15.48 -7.24 1.85
N LEU A 216 15.14 -6.33 2.78
CA LEU A 216 15.91 -5.12 3.05
C LEU A 216 16.69 -5.28 4.35
N GLN A 217 17.96 -4.86 4.32
CA GLN A 217 18.81 -4.72 5.49
C GLN A 217 19.67 -3.47 5.34
N ASP A 218 19.70 -2.63 6.37
CA ASP A 218 20.53 -1.41 6.43
C ASP A 218 20.43 -0.51 5.18
N GLY A 219 19.21 -0.38 4.63
CA GLY A 219 18.93 0.45 3.46
C GLY A 219 19.33 -0.16 2.11
N LEU A 220 19.67 -1.45 2.07
CA LEU A 220 20.01 -2.19 0.85
C LEU A 220 19.06 -3.37 0.64
N ILE A 221 18.82 -3.75 -0.62
CA ILE A 221 18.18 -5.03 -0.95
C ILE A 221 19.27 -6.11 -0.91
N THR A 222 19.12 -7.08 -0.01
CA THR A 222 20.06 -8.19 0.18
C THR A 222 19.61 -9.48 -0.48
N ASN A 223 18.29 -9.63 -0.70
CA ASN A 223 17.72 -10.77 -1.41
C ASN A 223 16.43 -10.36 -2.13
N ASP A 224 16.18 -10.95 -3.29
CA ASP A 224 14.98 -10.79 -4.09
C ASP A 224 14.63 -12.14 -4.70
N SER A 225 13.61 -12.80 -4.17
CA SER A 225 13.23 -14.15 -4.55
C SER A 225 11.75 -14.23 -4.93
N LYS A 226 11.46 -14.78 -6.10
CA LYS A 226 10.09 -15.18 -6.48
C LYS A 226 9.80 -16.53 -5.83
N SER A 227 8.77 -16.58 -5.00
CA SER A 227 8.22 -17.82 -4.48
C SER A 227 7.43 -18.48 -5.61
N ASN A 228 7.77 -19.70 -5.98
CA ASN A 228 6.88 -20.53 -6.80
C ASN A 228 5.69 -20.88 -5.90
N GLY A 229 4.62 -20.12 -5.99
CA GLY A 229 3.46 -20.19 -5.11
C GLY A 229 3.05 -21.64 -4.83
N LYS A 230 3.23 -22.02 -3.56
CA LYS A 230 2.54 -23.17 -2.99
C LYS A 230 1.25 -22.64 -2.38
N HIS A 231 0.20 -22.47 -3.20
CA HIS A 231 -1.20 -22.52 -2.69
C HIS A 231 -2.16 -22.48 -3.90
#